data_55d99feeea4e3d1cc5aced52cab2681b
#
_entry.id   55d99feeea4e3d1cc5aced52cab2681b
#
_cell.length_a   1.000
_cell.length_b   1.000
_cell.length_c   1.000
_cell.angle_alpha   90.00
_cell.angle_beta   90.00
_cell.angle_gamma   90.00
#
_symmetry.space_group_name_H-M   'P 1'
#
loop_
_entity.id
_entity.type
_entity.pdbx_description
1 polymer ?
#
loop_
_entity_poly.entity_id
_entity_poly.type
_entity_poly.pdbx_seq_one_letter_code
_entity_poly.pdbx_strand_id
1 'polypeptide(L)'
;MAHVGVLKALEENKIPIDYIVGTSAGALVGSMYACGYSPAEIEAYVLSDAFQLMVKGQRNEQHNFFFYQDADNASMFDFSIAQDSVLQKSLPLALIDPSYFDFEMLKIFGRTGASCQEDFNQLFVPFRCVASAVETKESVTFASGKLNLAVRASMTFPLYLNPVRINGVLYFDGGLYNNFPIDVLYESFAPDFIIGSNVSKNLPPVSEHDFFGLLASMMTTPTNYATPCKEGIIIEPDRTIGTFEFEDVQIAIEGGYQATLLLLDSIKKQISVRADTTELANRRAAFRSKLIPLTISEVKSSTIRKQDLPFLRNAILPRYSKTILDSLQFEDRFFKSTAAPYYGALTQSFEKNNANQLTYQLKVDKANAFKVDFGGFISSRAVNNGFLSLAYRRVGYIGQKIEASSYFGKFYGAGKINYELVSPGRIPLSFSAYLVLNRWDYFKSFASFYEDVKPSFLIQEERYLGLQLKCPTGPNSLLALNTRVFWLDDFYYQTASFTNKDTADYTAFHGESARLSFTRNTLNRKQFASSGSLIEVKMSFVRGNETTLPGST
;
A
#
# COMPACT_ATOMS: atom_id res chain seq x y z
N MET A 1 -6.62 -21.90 0.89
CA MET A 1 -5.83 -22.32 2.09
C MET A 1 -5.93 -23.81 2.43
N ALA A 2 -6.81 -24.58 1.79
CA ALA A 2 -6.90 -26.03 1.97
C ALA A 2 -5.57 -26.79 1.73
N HIS A 3 -4.70 -26.28 0.85
CA HIS A 3 -3.37 -26.85 0.62
C HIS A 3 -2.52 -27.00 1.90
N VAL A 4 -2.73 -26.15 2.91
CA VAL A 4 -2.04 -26.26 4.21
C VAL A 4 -2.47 -27.54 4.92
N GLY A 5 -3.77 -27.83 4.94
CA GLY A 5 -4.33 -29.06 5.49
C GLY A 5 -3.82 -30.31 4.77
N VAL A 6 -3.70 -30.24 3.44
CA VAL A 6 -3.12 -31.34 2.63
C VAL A 6 -1.66 -31.58 3.04
N LEU A 7 -0.82 -30.57 3.09
CA LEU A 7 0.59 -30.70 3.52
C LEU A 7 0.71 -31.23 4.95
N LYS A 8 -0.16 -30.78 5.86
CA LYS A 8 -0.21 -31.24 7.25
C LYS A 8 -0.52 -32.74 7.34
N ALA A 9 -1.57 -33.20 6.65
CA ALA A 9 -1.95 -34.60 6.64
C ALA A 9 -0.86 -35.50 5.99
N LEU A 10 -0.22 -35.03 4.92
CA LEU A 10 0.88 -35.78 4.28
C LEU A 10 2.11 -35.89 5.21
N GLU A 11 2.55 -34.80 5.83
CA GLU A 11 3.72 -34.80 6.70
C GLU A 11 3.49 -35.61 7.99
N GLU A 12 2.31 -35.49 8.63
CA GLU A 12 1.92 -36.28 9.81
C GLU A 12 1.88 -37.80 9.52
N ASN A 13 1.51 -38.15 8.29
CA ASN A 13 1.48 -39.55 7.84
C ASN A 13 2.77 -39.98 7.18
N LYS A 14 3.85 -39.21 7.30
CA LYS A 14 5.20 -39.53 6.83
C LYS A 14 5.29 -39.76 5.32
N ILE A 15 4.43 -39.11 4.53
CA ILE A 15 4.51 -39.15 3.07
C ILE A 15 5.61 -38.16 2.64
N PRO A 16 6.65 -38.63 1.92
CA PRO A 16 7.71 -37.75 1.45
C PRO A 16 7.22 -36.78 0.39
N ILE A 17 7.76 -35.55 0.37
CA ILE A 17 7.50 -34.53 -0.62
C ILE A 17 8.84 -34.11 -1.22
N ASP A 18 9.12 -34.53 -2.45
CA ASP A 18 10.39 -34.31 -3.13
C ASP A 18 10.39 -33.06 -4.01
N TYR A 19 9.25 -32.68 -4.57
CA TYR A 19 9.07 -31.55 -5.49
C TYR A 19 7.73 -30.88 -5.25
N ILE A 20 7.67 -29.58 -5.50
CA ILE A 20 6.42 -28.83 -5.41
C ILE A 20 6.29 -27.89 -6.62
N VAL A 21 5.09 -27.85 -7.18
CA VAL A 21 4.70 -26.84 -8.17
C VAL A 21 3.41 -26.19 -7.70
N GLY A 22 3.31 -24.87 -7.83
CA GLY A 22 2.13 -24.15 -7.37
C GLY A 22 1.76 -22.96 -8.24
N THR A 23 0.45 -22.70 -8.26
CA THR A 23 -0.18 -21.51 -8.87
C THR A 23 -0.98 -20.79 -7.80
N SER A 24 -0.92 -19.44 -7.77
CA SER A 24 -1.74 -18.60 -6.88
C SER A 24 -1.62 -19.01 -5.40
N ALA A 25 -2.71 -19.34 -4.71
CA ALA A 25 -2.67 -19.82 -3.33
C ALA A 25 -1.78 -21.06 -3.16
N GLY A 26 -1.72 -21.93 -4.18
CA GLY A 26 -0.82 -23.09 -4.21
C GLY A 26 0.65 -22.67 -4.32
N ALA A 27 0.94 -21.57 -5.02
CA ALA A 27 2.30 -20.99 -5.05
C ALA A 27 2.70 -20.42 -3.69
N LEU A 28 1.81 -19.73 -2.99
CA LEU A 28 2.09 -19.20 -1.64
C LEU A 28 2.40 -20.34 -0.67
N VAL A 29 1.48 -21.30 -0.52
CA VAL A 29 1.62 -22.39 0.46
C VAL A 29 2.79 -23.31 0.07
N GLY A 30 2.91 -23.65 -1.22
CA GLY A 30 3.98 -24.50 -1.72
C GLY A 30 5.36 -23.87 -1.57
N SER A 31 5.50 -22.58 -1.86
CA SER A 31 6.78 -21.87 -1.67
C SER A 31 7.16 -21.70 -0.21
N MET A 32 6.21 -21.51 0.70
CA MET A 32 6.52 -21.50 2.14
C MET A 32 7.09 -22.85 2.57
N TYR A 33 6.47 -23.95 2.18
CA TYR A 33 7.01 -25.28 2.46
C TYR A 33 8.39 -25.48 1.83
N ALA A 34 8.55 -25.09 0.57
CA ALA A 34 9.83 -25.13 -0.13
C ALA A 34 10.92 -24.24 0.51
N CYS A 35 10.55 -23.19 1.23
CA CYS A 35 11.44 -22.37 2.06
C CYS A 35 11.76 -23.00 3.43
N GLY A 36 11.26 -24.21 3.70
CA GLY A 36 11.52 -24.93 4.94
C GLY A 36 10.57 -24.60 6.08
N TYR A 37 9.43 -23.94 5.84
CA TYR A 37 8.38 -23.82 6.85
C TYR A 37 7.68 -25.18 7.03
N SER A 38 7.38 -25.54 8.27
CA SER A 38 6.54 -26.70 8.56
C SER A 38 5.07 -26.37 8.28
N PRO A 39 4.20 -27.36 8.03
CA PRO A 39 2.78 -27.13 7.89
C PRO A 39 2.16 -26.37 9.06
N ALA A 40 2.63 -26.62 10.29
CA ALA A 40 2.16 -25.90 11.49
C ALA A 40 2.58 -24.41 11.47
N GLU A 41 3.78 -24.08 10.99
CA GLU A 41 4.22 -22.69 10.85
C GLU A 41 3.45 -21.97 9.72
N ILE A 42 3.13 -22.67 8.63
CA ILE A 42 2.31 -22.14 7.55
C ILE A 42 0.88 -21.89 8.05
N GLU A 43 0.29 -22.84 8.78
CA GLU A 43 -1.02 -22.70 9.42
C GLU A 43 -1.05 -21.49 10.36
N ALA A 44 -0.05 -21.35 11.23
CA ALA A 44 0.06 -20.21 12.14
C ALA A 44 0.15 -18.87 11.39
N TYR A 45 0.88 -18.83 10.26
CA TYR A 45 0.96 -17.61 9.45
C TYR A 45 -0.35 -17.25 8.77
N VAL A 46 -1.03 -18.21 8.12
CA VAL A 46 -2.28 -17.91 7.39
C VAL A 46 -3.46 -17.60 8.32
N LEU A 47 -3.35 -17.95 9.60
CA LEU A 47 -4.30 -17.58 10.65
C LEU A 47 -3.94 -16.26 11.37
N SER A 48 -2.77 -15.68 11.08
CA SER A 48 -2.29 -14.47 11.76
C SER A 48 -2.96 -13.20 11.25
N ASP A 49 -2.95 -12.15 12.09
CA ASP A 49 -3.38 -10.81 11.70
C ASP A 49 -2.57 -10.25 10.51
N ALA A 50 -1.28 -10.60 10.42
CA ALA A 50 -0.43 -10.18 9.31
C ALA A 50 -0.96 -10.69 7.96
N PHE A 51 -1.38 -11.95 7.90
CA PHE A 51 -2.01 -12.51 6.70
C PHE A 51 -3.35 -11.83 6.39
N GLN A 52 -4.19 -11.60 7.40
CA GLN A 52 -5.49 -10.93 7.22
C GLN A 52 -5.31 -9.50 6.71
N LEU A 53 -4.36 -8.74 7.25
CA LEU A 53 -4.04 -7.40 6.77
C LEU A 53 -3.50 -7.44 5.34
N MET A 54 -2.64 -8.40 5.03
CA MET A 54 -2.07 -8.59 3.69
C MET A 54 -3.15 -8.81 2.64
N VAL A 55 -4.06 -9.75 2.86
CA VAL A 55 -5.11 -10.08 1.89
C VAL A 55 -6.20 -9.01 1.82
N LYS A 56 -6.44 -8.23 2.85
CA LYS A 56 -7.37 -7.09 2.84
C LYS A 56 -6.73 -5.81 2.27
N GLY A 57 -5.44 -5.82 1.96
CA GLY A 57 -4.70 -4.62 1.53
C GLY A 57 -4.67 -3.53 2.58
N GLN A 58 -4.80 -3.90 3.85
CA GLN A 58 -4.81 -2.99 4.98
C GLN A 58 -3.41 -2.91 5.58
N ARG A 59 -3.06 -1.76 6.10
CA ARG A 59 -1.83 -1.57 6.85
C ARG A 59 -2.15 -1.69 8.34
N ASN A 60 -1.20 -2.23 9.10
CA ASN A 60 -1.28 -2.13 10.55
C ASN A 60 -1.35 -0.65 10.95
N GLU A 61 -2.23 -0.30 11.89
CA GLU A 61 -2.39 1.08 12.37
C GLU A 61 -1.07 1.68 12.89
N GLN A 62 -0.17 0.85 13.38
CA GLN A 62 1.18 1.24 13.82
C GLN A 62 2.05 1.75 12.66
N HIS A 63 1.73 1.38 11.41
CA HIS A 63 2.43 1.81 10.20
C HIS A 63 1.80 3.05 9.53
N ASN A 64 0.73 3.61 10.10
CA ASN A 64 0.21 4.90 9.69
C ASN A 64 1.19 5.98 10.13
N PHE A 65 1.78 6.69 9.17
CA PHE A 65 2.73 7.75 9.48
C PHE A 65 2.10 9.12 9.19
N PHE A 66 1.48 9.68 10.22
CA PHE A 66 0.71 10.93 10.16
C PHE A 66 1.53 12.13 9.63
N PHE A 67 2.83 12.11 9.85
CA PHE A 67 3.74 13.18 9.42
C PHE A 67 3.67 13.50 7.92
N TYR A 68 3.47 12.50 7.05
CA TYR A 68 3.41 12.67 5.60
C TYR A 68 1.99 12.89 5.06
N GLN A 69 0.99 12.84 5.90
CA GLN A 69 -0.37 13.09 5.47
C GLN A 69 -0.54 14.56 5.08
N ASP A 70 -1.16 14.79 3.92
CA ASP A 70 -1.57 16.13 3.52
C ASP A 70 -2.63 16.65 4.50
N ALA A 71 -2.58 17.96 4.76
CA ALA A 71 -3.61 18.62 5.57
C ALA A 71 -5.01 18.40 4.96
N ASP A 72 -6.01 18.34 5.83
CA ASP A 72 -7.39 18.20 5.39
C ASP A 72 -7.80 19.39 4.51
N ASN A 73 -8.47 19.08 3.42
CA ASN A 73 -8.99 20.03 2.45
C ASN A 73 -10.34 19.55 1.91
N ALA A 74 -10.99 20.34 1.07
CA ALA A 74 -12.29 20.01 0.47
C ALA A 74 -12.18 19.19 -0.82
N SER A 75 -11.07 18.50 -1.08
CA SER A 75 -10.94 17.64 -2.26
C SER A 75 -11.83 16.41 -2.13
N MET A 76 -12.52 16.07 -3.23
CA MET A 76 -13.31 14.86 -3.40
C MET A 76 -12.61 13.88 -4.35
N PHE A 77 -11.84 14.43 -5.29
CA PHE A 77 -11.13 13.68 -6.31
C PHE A 77 -9.69 14.15 -6.40
N ASP A 78 -8.77 13.21 -6.60
CA ASP A 78 -7.38 13.49 -6.87
C ASP A 78 -6.91 12.79 -8.13
N PHE A 79 -6.11 13.50 -8.92
CA PHE A 79 -5.49 12.99 -10.14
C PHE A 79 -4.00 13.23 -10.08
N SER A 80 -3.25 12.17 -10.36
CA SER A 80 -1.81 12.26 -10.53
C SER A 80 -1.48 12.30 -12.02
N ILE A 81 -0.85 13.39 -12.47
CA ILE A 81 -0.51 13.60 -13.87
C ILE A 81 0.91 13.10 -14.12
N ALA A 82 1.04 12.08 -14.96
CA ALA A 82 2.35 11.68 -15.48
C ALA A 82 2.77 12.62 -16.62
N GLN A 83 4.06 12.92 -16.68
CA GLN A 83 4.63 13.84 -17.67
C GLN A 83 4.37 13.41 -19.13
N ASP A 84 4.13 12.11 -19.36
CA ASP A 84 4.02 11.51 -20.70
C ASP A 84 2.61 11.01 -21.08
N SER A 85 1.60 11.03 -20.18
CA SER A 85 0.23 10.60 -20.52
C SER A 85 -0.81 11.07 -19.47
N VAL A 86 -1.67 11.97 -19.87
CA VAL A 86 -2.60 12.69 -18.97
C VAL A 86 -3.82 11.87 -18.55
N LEU A 87 -4.27 10.87 -19.30
CA LEU A 87 -5.55 10.19 -19.08
C LEU A 87 -5.50 8.68 -18.78
N GLN A 88 -4.47 7.97 -19.22
CA GLN A 88 -4.45 6.50 -19.15
C GLN A 88 -4.03 5.93 -17.77
N LYS A 89 -3.46 6.74 -16.86
CA LYS A 89 -2.95 6.27 -15.55
C LYS A 89 -3.81 6.68 -14.35
N SER A 90 -4.97 7.25 -14.58
CA SER A 90 -5.80 7.83 -13.50
C SER A 90 -6.83 6.87 -12.90
N LEU A 91 -7.09 5.74 -13.53
CA LEU A 91 -8.02 4.74 -12.98
C LEU A 91 -7.26 3.76 -12.07
N PRO A 92 -7.74 3.52 -10.84
CA PRO A 92 -7.15 2.49 -10.00
C PRO A 92 -7.34 1.12 -10.66
N LEU A 93 -6.24 0.46 -11.01
CA LEU A 93 -6.25 -0.88 -11.61
C LEU A 93 -6.40 -1.99 -10.56
N ALA A 94 -6.37 -1.65 -9.28
CA ALA A 94 -6.47 -2.60 -8.18
C ALA A 94 -7.34 -2.06 -7.04
N LEU A 95 -8.07 -2.97 -6.39
CA LEU A 95 -8.94 -2.67 -5.27
C LEU A 95 -8.17 -2.46 -3.96
N ILE A 96 -6.97 -3.05 -3.84
CA ILE A 96 -6.18 -2.99 -2.61
C ILE A 96 -4.82 -2.34 -2.82
N ASP A 97 -4.29 -1.70 -1.77
CA ASP A 97 -2.91 -1.20 -1.73
C ASP A 97 -1.93 -2.39 -1.64
N PRO A 98 -1.05 -2.58 -2.64
CA PRO A 98 -0.15 -3.73 -2.66
C PRO A 98 1.02 -3.61 -1.68
N SER A 99 1.24 -2.47 -1.05
CA SER A 99 2.47 -2.20 -0.28
C SER A 99 2.70 -3.19 0.86
N TYR A 100 1.63 -3.54 1.61
CA TYR A 100 1.73 -4.50 2.70
C TYR A 100 1.90 -5.93 2.17
N PHE A 101 1.19 -6.26 1.09
CA PHE A 101 1.32 -7.53 0.40
C PHE A 101 2.76 -7.75 -0.10
N ASP A 102 3.31 -6.77 -0.80
CA ASP A 102 4.67 -6.82 -1.35
C ASP A 102 5.73 -6.93 -0.24
N PHE A 103 5.49 -6.26 0.90
CA PHE A 103 6.37 -6.36 2.07
C PHE A 103 6.34 -7.76 2.70
N GLU A 104 5.16 -8.36 2.90
CA GLU A 104 5.03 -9.72 3.43
C GLU A 104 5.68 -10.76 2.49
N MET A 105 5.51 -10.61 1.17
CA MET A 105 6.20 -11.47 0.19
C MET A 105 7.72 -11.35 0.34
N LEU A 106 8.27 -10.14 0.51
CA LEU A 106 9.69 -9.94 0.75
C LEU A 106 10.15 -10.58 2.07
N LYS A 107 9.39 -10.39 3.14
CA LYS A 107 9.67 -10.89 4.49
C LYS A 107 9.74 -12.42 4.54
N ILE A 108 8.80 -13.10 3.88
CA ILE A 108 8.70 -14.55 3.86
C ILE A 108 9.76 -15.16 2.92
N PHE A 109 9.88 -14.65 1.71
CA PHE A 109 10.61 -15.31 0.62
C PHE A 109 11.95 -14.66 0.27
N GLY A 110 12.10 -13.34 0.50
CA GLY A 110 13.24 -12.58 -0.02
C GLY A 110 14.58 -13.06 0.51
N ARG A 111 14.67 -13.35 1.81
CA ARG A 111 15.89 -13.85 2.47
C ARG A 111 16.27 -15.25 1.95
N THR A 112 15.30 -16.14 1.86
CA THR A 112 15.53 -17.52 1.40
C THR A 112 15.93 -17.54 -0.07
N GLY A 113 15.23 -16.81 -0.93
CA GLY A 113 15.57 -16.69 -2.35
C GLY A 113 16.99 -16.16 -2.57
N ALA A 114 17.39 -15.11 -1.85
CA ALA A 114 18.76 -14.58 -1.90
C ALA A 114 19.81 -15.58 -1.38
N SER A 115 19.49 -16.34 -0.33
CA SER A 115 20.38 -17.35 0.23
C SER A 115 20.61 -18.52 -0.72
N CYS A 116 19.58 -18.91 -1.47
CA CYS A 116 19.64 -19.94 -2.50
C CYS A 116 20.12 -19.42 -3.87
N GLN A 117 20.70 -18.22 -3.94
CA GLN A 117 21.26 -17.64 -5.16
C GLN A 117 20.24 -17.55 -6.31
N GLU A 118 18.97 -17.35 -5.96
CA GLU A 118 17.85 -17.24 -6.92
C GLU A 118 17.57 -18.53 -7.72
N ASP A 119 18.13 -19.67 -7.35
CA ASP A 119 17.85 -20.98 -7.94
C ASP A 119 16.83 -21.73 -7.05
N PHE A 120 15.63 -21.99 -7.60
CA PHE A 120 14.56 -22.65 -6.85
C PHE A 120 14.82 -24.16 -6.64
N ASN A 121 15.82 -24.74 -7.31
CA ASN A 121 16.28 -26.10 -7.02
C ASN A 121 17.09 -26.17 -5.72
N GLN A 122 17.63 -25.05 -5.22
CA GLN A 122 18.39 -24.96 -3.98
C GLN A 122 17.51 -24.71 -2.74
N LEU A 123 16.22 -24.59 -2.90
CA LEU A 123 15.27 -24.50 -1.80
C LEU A 123 15.24 -25.81 -1.00
N PHE A 124 14.64 -25.80 0.18
CA PHE A 124 14.49 -27.01 1.02
C PHE A 124 13.79 -28.15 0.26
N VAL A 125 12.80 -27.82 -0.55
CA VAL A 125 12.22 -28.68 -1.58
C VAL A 125 12.26 -27.92 -2.91
N PRO A 126 12.81 -28.52 -4.01
CA PRO A 126 12.78 -27.89 -5.32
C PRO A 126 11.38 -27.44 -5.72
N PHE A 127 11.28 -26.22 -6.24
CA PHE A 127 10.00 -25.55 -6.43
C PHE A 127 9.87 -24.97 -7.83
N ARG A 128 8.63 -24.96 -8.35
CA ARG A 128 8.24 -24.18 -9.53
C ARG A 128 7.03 -23.32 -9.22
N CYS A 129 7.05 -22.09 -9.74
CA CYS A 129 5.99 -21.12 -9.57
C CYS A 129 5.43 -20.75 -10.93
N VAL A 130 4.11 -20.78 -11.08
CA VAL A 130 3.45 -20.48 -12.36
C VAL A 130 2.75 -19.12 -12.27
N ALA A 131 2.98 -18.28 -13.29
CA ALA A 131 2.28 -17.00 -13.49
C ALA A 131 1.85 -16.86 -14.95
N SER A 132 1.00 -15.88 -15.24
CA SER A 132 0.48 -15.62 -16.59
C SER A 132 1.12 -14.36 -17.19
N ALA A 133 1.83 -14.51 -18.31
CA ALA A 133 2.36 -13.39 -19.09
C ALA A 133 1.23 -12.83 -19.97
N VAL A 134 0.77 -11.61 -19.66
CA VAL A 134 -0.44 -11.04 -20.27
C VAL A 134 -0.21 -10.60 -21.72
N GLU A 135 0.98 -10.09 -22.01
CA GLU A 135 1.33 -9.58 -23.34
C GLU A 135 1.40 -10.70 -24.38
N THR A 136 1.87 -11.91 -23.99
CA THR A 136 1.96 -13.10 -24.87
C THR A 136 0.80 -14.06 -24.69
N LYS A 137 -0.02 -13.92 -23.62
CA LYS A 137 -1.10 -14.84 -23.24
C LYS A 137 -0.62 -16.28 -22.98
N GLU A 138 0.52 -16.39 -22.31
CA GLU A 138 1.17 -17.67 -22.03
C GLU A 138 1.29 -17.93 -20.53
N SER A 139 1.22 -19.19 -20.14
CA SER A 139 1.62 -19.67 -18.83
C SER A 139 3.14 -19.69 -18.74
N VAL A 140 3.72 -19.06 -17.74
CA VAL A 140 5.17 -18.97 -17.53
C VAL A 140 5.56 -19.62 -16.22
N THR A 141 6.52 -20.53 -16.29
CA THR A 141 7.06 -21.24 -15.13
C THR A 141 8.35 -20.59 -14.66
N PHE A 142 8.40 -20.13 -13.41
CA PHE A 142 9.60 -19.67 -12.75
C PHE A 142 10.31 -20.84 -12.05
N ALA A 143 11.56 -21.09 -12.44
CA ALA A 143 12.48 -22.04 -11.81
C ALA A 143 13.66 -21.31 -11.11
N SER A 144 13.78 -20.00 -11.32
CA SER A 144 14.85 -19.15 -10.79
C SER A 144 14.41 -17.68 -10.76
N GLY A 145 15.24 -16.84 -10.16
CA GLY A 145 15.01 -15.40 -10.02
C GLY A 145 14.55 -15.02 -8.61
N LYS A 146 14.00 -13.83 -8.48
CA LYS A 146 13.54 -13.30 -7.18
C LYS A 146 12.30 -14.06 -6.72
N LEU A 147 12.44 -14.98 -5.77
CA LEU A 147 11.36 -15.85 -5.31
C LEU A 147 10.13 -15.07 -4.85
N ASN A 148 10.34 -13.99 -4.07
CA ASN A 148 9.25 -13.14 -3.61
C ASN A 148 8.46 -12.48 -4.77
N LEU A 149 9.14 -12.15 -5.88
CA LEU A 149 8.47 -11.57 -7.06
C LEU A 149 7.76 -12.62 -7.89
N ALA A 150 8.32 -13.84 -8.00
CA ALA A 150 7.68 -14.93 -8.71
C ALA A 150 6.37 -15.35 -8.01
N VAL A 151 6.39 -15.53 -6.68
CA VAL A 151 5.20 -15.84 -5.89
C VAL A 151 4.20 -14.69 -5.95
N ARG A 152 4.67 -13.43 -5.83
CA ARG A 152 3.85 -12.24 -5.96
C ARG A 152 3.14 -12.16 -7.32
N ALA A 153 3.85 -12.47 -8.41
CA ALA A 153 3.28 -12.52 -9.75
C ALA A 153 2.20 -13.58 -9.86
N SER A 154 2.48 -14.79 -9.35
CA SER A 154 1.54 -15.91 -9.33
C SER A 154 0.24 -15.62 -8.56
N MET A 155 0.28 -14.72 -7.57
CA MET A 155 -0.87 -14.32 -6.74
C MET A 155 -1.53 -13.03 -7.18
N THR A 156 -1.13 -12.45 -8.29
CA THR A 156 -1.68 -11.18 -8.79
C THR A 156 -3.01 -11.39 -9.50
N PHE A 157 -4.09 -11.54 -8.76
CA PHE A 157 -5.42 -11.62 -9.37
C PHE A 157 -5.82 -10.26 -9.99
N PRO A 158 -6.30 -10.25 -11.26
CA PRO A 158 -6.73 -9.03 -11.92
C PRO A 158 -7.79 -8.26 -11.12
N LEU A 159 -7.73 -6.93 -11.17
CA LEU A 159 -8.57 -5.99 -10.42
C LEU A 159 -8.36 -6.00 -8.89
N TYR A 160 -7.84 -7.08 -8.33
CA TYR A 160 -7.55 -7.17 -6.89
C TYR A 160 -6.17 -6.57 -6.57
N LEU A 161 -5.13 -6.95 -7.32
CA LEU A 161 -3.76 -6.46 -7.19
C LEU A 161 -3.24 -5.88 -8.51
N ASN A 162 -2.38 -4.88 -8.42
CA ASN A 162 -1.64 -4.38 -9.59
C ASN A 162 -0.70 -5.45 -10.15
N PRO A 163 -0.60 -5.57 -11.50
CA PRO A 163 0.30 -6.50 -12.14
C PRO A 163 1.77 -6.24 -11.79
N VAL A 164 2.58 -7.28 -11.83
CA VAL A 164 4.00 -7.21 -11.53
C VAL A 164 4.81 -7.30 -12.83
N ARG A 165 5.78 -6.39 -12.99
CA ARG A 165 6.70 -6.42 -14.13
C ARG A 165 8.04 -7.04 -13.72
N ILE A 166 8.35 -8.23 -14.29
CA ILE A 166 9.61 -8.94 -14.05
C ILE A 166 10.35 -9.02 -15.39
N ASN A 167 11.58 -8.51 -15.44
CA ASN A 167 12.43 -8.51 -16.64
C ASN A 167 11.75 -7.95 -17.92
N GLY A 168 10.90 -6.94 -17.74
CA GLY A 168 10.19 -6.28 -18.85
C GLY A 168 8.83 -6.89 -19.19
N VAL A 169 8.52 -8.11 -18.75
CA VAL A 169 7.24 -8.80 -18.98
C VAL A 169 6.26 -8.53 -17.85
N LEU A 170 5.00 -8.32 -18.18
CA LEU A 170 3.91 -8.04 -17.25
C LEU A 170 3.19 -9.34 -16.88
N TYR A 171 3.09 -9.61 -15.56
CA TYR A 171 2.51 -10.85 -15.04
C TYR A 171 1.27 -10.60 -14.20
N PHE A 172 0.32 -11.51 -14.34
CA PHE A 172 -0.82 -11.71 -13.48
C PHE A 172 -0.84 -13.15 -12.93
N ASP A 173 -1.87 -13.43 -12.11
CA ASP A 173 -2.11 -14.74 -11.49
C ASP A 173 -1.99 -15.87 -12.50
N GLY A 174 -1.25 -16.92 -12.14
CA GLY A 174 -1.05 -18.08 -12.99
C GLY A 174 -2.35 -18.82 -13.31
N GLY A 175 -3.35 -18.67 -12.46
CA GLY A 175 -4.67 -19.27 -12.64
C GLY A 175 -5.45 -18.76 -13.85
N LEU A 176 -5.01 -17.68 -14.51
CA LEU A 176 -5.61 -17.25 -15.76
C LEU A 176 -5.36 -18.26 -16.89
N TYR A 177 -4.18 -18.90 -16.93
CA TYR A 177 -3.80 -19.79 -18.03
C TYR A 177 -3.45 -21.21 -17.59
N ASN A 178 -2.98 -21.44 -16.35
CA ASN A 178 -2.70 -22.76 -15.80
C ASN A 178 -2.92 -22.78 -14.28
N ASN A 179 -4.15 -23.07 -13.87
CA ASN A 179 -4.54 -23.08 -12.46
C ASN A 179 -4.24 -24.39 -11.73
N PHE A 180 -3.82 -25.44 -12.45
CA PHE A 180 -3.43 -26.73 -11.90
C PHE A 180 -2.22 -27.29 -12.66
N PRO A 181 -0.99 -26.79 -12.35
CA PRO A 181 0.20 -26.98 -13.17
C PRO A 181 0.86 -28.37 -13.01
N ILE A 182 0.09 -29.42 -13.20
CA ILE A 182 0.52 -30.82 -13.12
C ILE A 182 1.43 -31.19 -14.30
N ASP A 183 1.19 -30.59 -15.46
CA ASP A 183 2.04 -30.64 -16.64
C ASP A 183 3.44 -30.11 -16.36
N VAL A 184 3.52 -28.93 -15.70
CA VAL A 184 4.78 -28.31 -15.29
C VAL A 184 5.54 -29.19 -14.30
N LEU A 185 4.84 -29.85 -13.36
CA LEU A 185 5.46 -30.76 -12.41
C LEU A 185 6.09 -31.96 -13.14
N TYR A 186 5.32 -32.55 -14.05
CA TYR A 186 5.78 -33.73 -14.82
C TYR A 186 6.99 -33.37 -15.71
N GLU A 187 6.89 -32.30 -16.46
CA GLU A 187 7.96 -31.85 -17.36
C GLU A 187 9.25 -31.41 -16.61
N SER A 188 9.09 -30.79 -15.44
CA SER A 188 10.25 -30.27 -14.68
C SER A 188 11.01 -31.35 -13.90
N PHE A 189 10.32 -32.39 -13.43
CA PHE A 189 10.88 -33.30 -12.44
C PHE A 189 10.69 -34.78 -12.76
N ALA A 190 9.81 -35.14 -13.72
CA ALA A 190 9.47 -36.52 -14.08
C ALA A 190 9.24 -37.44 -12.85
N PRO A 191 8.37 -37.06 -11.90
CA PRO A 191 8.16 -37.81 -10.67
C PRO A 191 7.48 -39.17 -10.92
N ASP A 192 7.76 -40.14 -10.06
CA ASP A 192 7.13 -41.47 -10.13
C ASP A 192 5.65 -41.43 -9.73
N PHE A 193 5.28 -40.51 -8.81
CA PHE A 193 3.91 -40.37 -8.32
C PHE A 193 3.55 -38.92 -8.09
N ILE A 194 2.33 -38.52 -8.46
CA ILE A 194 1.84 -37.16 -8.32
C ILE A 194 0.66 -37.07 -7.35
N ILE A 195 0.76 -36.18 -6.37
CA ILE A 195 -0.35 -35.79 -5.50
C ILE A 195 -0.79 -34.40 -5.91
N GLY A 196 -1.97 -34.26 -6.50
CA GLY A 196 -2.57 -33.01 -6.88
C GLY A 196 -3.51 -32.49 -5.76
N SER A 197 -3.37 -31.24 -5.36
CA SER A 197 -4.33 -30.58 -4.46
C SER A 197 -5.13 -29.55 -5.25
N ASN A 198 -6.36 -29.89 -5.61
CA ASN A 198 -7.21 -29.10 -6.48
C ASN A 198 -8.34 -28.41 -5.69
N VAL A 199 -8.28 -27.09 -5.58
CA VAL A 199 -9.27 -26.25 -4.88
C VAL A 199 -10.11 -25.40 -5.83
N SER A 200 -9.97 -25.57 -7.15
CA SER A 200 -10.64 -24.74 -8.16
C SER A 200 -11.37 -25.55 -9.21
N LYS A 201 -12.24 -24.89 -9.96
CA LYS A 201 -12.94 -25.46 -11.14
C LYS A 201 -12.84 -24.46 -12.27
N ASN A 202 -12.97 -24.94 -13.50
CA ASN A 202 -13.19 -24.05 -14.64
C ASN A 202 -14.48 -23.25 -14.43
N LEU A 203 -14.49 -22.03 -14.97
CA LEU A 203 -15.67 -21.17 -14.88
C LEU A 203 -16.88 -21.85 -15.52
N PRO A 204 -18.06 -21.77 -14.89
CA PRO A 204 -19.30 -22.24 -15.52
C PRO A 204 -19.63 -21.40 -16.76
N PRO A 205 -20.53 -21.86 -17.64
CA PRO A 205 -21.05 -21.04 -18.72
C PRO A 205 -21.60 -19.71 -18.17
N VAL A 206 -21.21 -18.60 -18.79
CA VAL A 206 -21.48 -17.24 -18.28
C VAL A 206 -22.80 -16.74 -18.86
N SER A 207 -23.59 -16.06 -18.05
CA SER A 207 -24.79 -15.34 -18.51
C SER A 207 -24.41 -14.04 -19.23
N GLU A 208 -25.16 -13.67 -20.26
CA GLU A 208 -25.02 -12.40 -21.00
C GLU A 208 -25.22 -11.14 -20.12
N HIS A 209 -25.83 -11.31 -18.94
CA HIS A 209 -26.05 -10.23 -17.96
C HIS A 209 -25.00 -10.19 -16.85
N ASP A 210 -24.06 -11.14 -16.81
CA ASP A 210 -22.98 -11.18 -15.83
C ASP A 210 -21.69 -10.57 -16.40
N PHE A 211 -21.56 -9.25 -16.28
CA PHE A 211 -20.41 -8.50 -16.77
C PHE A 211 -19.06 -9.02 -16.22
N PHE A 212 -19.00 -9.32 -14.92
CA PHE A 212 -17.75 -9.78 -14.31
C PHE A 212 -17.40 -11.21 -14.72
N GLY A 213 -18.40 -12.08 -14.82
CA GLY A 213 -18.21 -13.43 -15.33
C GLY A 213 -17.76 -13.43 -16.80
N LEU A 214 -18.36 -12.59 -17.65
CA LEU A 214 -17.91 -12.40 -19.03
C LEU A 214 -16.46 -11.93 -19.09
N LEU A 215 -16.09 -10.93 -18.32
CA LEU A 215 -14.72 -10.41 -18.27
C LEU A 215 -13.74 -11.50 -17.80
N ALA A 216 -14.06 -12.23 -16.74
CA ALA A 216 -13.26 -13.35 -16.25
C ALA A 216 -13.11 -14.45 -17.30
N SER A 217 -14.19 -14.83 -17.99
CA SER A 217 -14.15 -15.81 -19.07
C SER A 217 -13.29 -15.39 -20.26
N MET A 218 -13.24 -14.09 -20.57
CA MET A 218 -12.36 -13.54 -21.61
C MET A 218 -10.87 -13.55 -21.22
N MET A 219 -10.57 -13.49 -19.92
CA MET A 219 -9.20 -13.43 -19.39
C MET A 219 -8.61 -14.81 -19.08
N THR A 220 -9.45 -15.84 -18.89
CA THR A 220 -9.01 -17.17 -18.44
C THR A 220 -9.08 -18.19 -19.57
N THR A 221 -8.17 -19.17 -19.53
CA THR A 221 -8.28 -20.40 -20.33
C THR A 221 -8.69 -21.58 -19.44
N PRO A 222 -9.52 -22.51 -19.94
CA PRO A 222 -9.86 -23.71 -19.18
C PRO A 222 -8.62 -24.50 -18.80
N THR A 223 -8.50 -24.83 -17.51
CA THR A 223 -7.41 -25.65 -16.99
C THR A 223 -7.70 -27.12 -17.16
N ASN A 224 -6.69 -27.90 -17.54
CA ASN A 224 -6.76 -29.36 -17.57
C ASN A 224 -6.45 -29.92 -16.18
N TYR A 225 -7.43 -30.50 -15.51
CA TYR A 225 -7.27 -31.11 -14.19
C TYR A 225 -6.93 -32.63 -14.25
N ALA A 226 -6.72 -33.19 -15.43
CA ALA A 226 -6.34 -34.60 -15.56
C ALA A 226 -4.85 -34.81 -15.26
N THR A 227 -4.51 -35.95 -14.63
CA THR A 227 -3.11 -36.33 -14.43
C THR A 227 -2.50 -36.79 -15.74
N PRO A 228 -1.31 -36.31 -16.13
CA PRO A 228 -0.63 -36.75 -17.36
C PRO A 228 -0.04 -38.16 -17.25
N CYS A 229 0.09 -38.72 -16.05
CA CYS A 229 0.60 -40.05 -15.78
C CYS A 229 -0.50 -40.96 -15.20
N LYS A 230 -0.32 -42.28 -15.38
CA LYS A 230 -1.27 -43.29 -14.85
C LYS A 230 -1.27 -43.39 -13.32
N GLU A 231 -0.23 -42.85 -12.67
CA GLU A 231 0.02 -42.97 -11.23
C GLU A 231 -0.04 -41.60 -10.59
N GLY A 232 -1.22 -41.21 -10.15
CA GLY A 232 -1.45 -39.97 -9.44
C GLY A 232 -2.79 -39.93 -8.71
N ILE A 233 -2.88 -39.16 -7.65
CA ILE A 233 -4.10 -38.93 -6.86
C ILE A 233 -4.38 -37.45 -6.80
N ILE A 234 -5.63 -37.04 -7.08
CA ILE A 234 -6.09 -35.69 -6.92
C ILE A 234 -6.94 -35.61 -5.65
N ILE A 235 -6.51 -34.75 -4.73
CA ILE A 235 -7.22 -34.41 -3.50
C ILE A 235 -8.09 -33.20 -3.81
N GLU A 236 -9.39 -33.35 -3.66
CA GLU A 236 -10.37 -32.28 -3.87
C GLU A 236 -11.09 -31.96 -2.55
N PRO A 237 -10.61 -30.97 -1.79
CA PRO A 237 -11.31 -30.50 -0.60
C PRO A 237 -12.71 -29.98 -0.93
N ASP A 238 -13.62 -30.02 0.03
CA ASP A 238 -14.93 -29.40 -0.14
C ASP A 238 -14.79 -27.89 -0.39
N ARG A 239 -15.53 -27.40 -1.38
CA ARG A 239 -15.40 -26.06 -1.95
C ARG A 239 -16.54 -25.14 -1.53
N THR A 240 -16.93 -25.20 -0.28
CA THR A 240 -17.98 -24.33 0.27
C THR A 240 -17.53 -22.89 0.46
N ILE A 241 -16.21 -22.64 0.44
CA ILE A 241 -15.59 -21.34 0.71
C ILE A 241 -15.17 -20.67 -0.59
N GLY A 242 -15.59 -19.41 -0.79
CA GLY A 242 -15.22 -18.60 -1.96
C GLY A 242 -13.74 -18.19 -1.99
N THR A 243 -13.24 -17.83 -3.17
CA THR A 243 -11.82 -17.54 -3.41
C THR A 243 -11.29 -16.38 -2.56
N PHE A 244 -12.13 -15.42 -2.20
CA PHE A 244 -11.76 -14.23 -1.41
C PHE A 244 -12.36 -14.20 0.00
N GLU A 245 -12.92 -15.33 0.46
CA GLU A 245 -13.44 -15.48 1.83
C GLU A 245 -12.32 -15.88 2.78
N PHE A 246 -11.50 -14.91 3.17
CA PHE A 246 -10.35 -15.13 4.05
C PHE A 246 -10.70 -15.15 5.55
N GLU A 247 -11.98 -15.09 5.91
CA GLU A 247 -12.44 -15.21 7.30
C GLU A 247 -12.54 -16.67 7.73
N ASP A 248 -12.77 -17.60 6.77
CA ASP A 248 -12.99 -19.02 7.01
C ASP A 248 -11.75 -19.89 6.72
N VAL A 249 -10.55 -19.32 6.90
CA VAL A 249 -9.27 -20.01 6.62
C VAL A 249 -9.15 -21.33 7.39
N GLN A 250 -9.57 -21.36 8.65
CA GLN A 250 -9.52 -22.57 9.49
C GLN A 250 -10.35 -23.70 8.90
N ILE A 251 -11.56 -23.40 8.41
CA ILE A 251 -12.46 -24.37 7.80
C ILE A 251 -11.82 -24.93 6.50
N ALA A 252 -11.20 -24.05 5.71
CA ALA A 252 -10.51 -24.48 4.50
C ALA A 252 -9.34 -25.42 4.80
N ILE A 253 -8.53 -25.15 5.82
CA ILE A 253 -7.41 -25.99 6.26
C ILE A 253 -7.93 -27.37 6.67
N GLU A 254 -8.96 -27.39 7.52
CA GLU A 254 -9.57 -28.65 7.99
C GLU A 254 -10.16 -29.45 6.83
N GLY A 255 -10.85 -28.80 5.88
CA GLY A 255 -11.36 -29.44 4.67
C GLY A 255 -10.25 -30.12 3.85
N GLY A 256 -9.09 -29.45 3.68
CA GLY A 256 -7.92 -30.02 3.01
C GLY A 256 -7.33 -31.23 3.77
N TYR A 257 -7.27 -31.13 5.09
CA TYR A 257 -6.79 -32.20 5.96
C TYR A 257 -7.68 -33.45 5.86
N GLN A 258 -8.97 -33.29 6.03
CA GLN A 258 -9.94 -34.41 5.98
C GLN A 258 -10.00 -35.05 4.58
N ALA A 259 -10.01 -34.24 3.52
CA ALA A 259 -9.98 -34.76 2.16
C ALA A 259 -8.73 -35.63 1.88
N THR A 260 -7.60 -35.27 2.48
CA THR A 260 -6.36 -36.04 2.36
C THR A 260 -6.46 -37.35 3.12
N LEU A 261 -7.02 -37.34 4.34
CA LEU A 261 -7.20 -38.58 5.13
C LEU A 261 -8.07 -39.59 4.44
N LEU A 262 -9.11 -39.17 3.72
CA LEU A 262 -9.98 -40.09 2.93
C LEU A 262 -9.23 -40.87 1.85
N LEU A 263 -8.17 -40.27 1.29
CA LEU A 263 -7.37 -40.89 0.23
C LEU A 263 -6.06 -41.51 0.73
N LEU A 264 -5.80 -41.40 2.04
CA LEU A 264 -4.50 -41.75 2.63
C LEU A 264 -4.10 -43.20 2.42
N ASP A 265 -5.02 -44.13 2.54
CA ASP A 265 -4.75 -45.57 2.31
C ASP A 265 -4.34 -45.84 0.85
N SER A 266 -4.97 -45.13 -0.08
CA SER A 266 -4.63 -45.21 -1.50
C SER A 266 -3.23 -44.63 -1.77
N ILE A 267 -2.91 -43.50 -1.15
CA ILE A 267 -1.58 -42.86 -1.21
C ILE A 267 -0.52 -43.81 -0.61
N LYS A 268 -0.79 -44.41 0.55
CA LYS A 268 0.13 -45.32 1.24
C LYS A 268 0.39 -46.63 0.49
N LYS A 269 -0.56 -47.09 -0.34
CA LYS A 269 -0.37 -48.27 -1.21
C LYS A 269 0.58 -47.98 -2.35
N GLN A 270 0.56 -46.77 -2.89
CA GLN A 270 1.40 -46.39 -4.05
C GLN A 270 2.80 -45.93 -3.59
N ILE A 271 2.88 -45.20 -2.49
CA ILE A 271 4.16 -44.73 -1.95
C ILE A 271 4.56 -45.64 -0.79
N SER A 272 5.56 -46.49 -1.01
CA SER A 272 6.07 -47.42 0.03
C SER A 272 7.08 -46.73 0.99
N VAL A 273 7.78 -45.69 0.52
CA VAL A 273 8.75 -44.92 1.29
C VAL A 273 8.07 -44.06 2.35
N ARG A 274 8.66 -43.96 3.53
CA ARG A 274 8.17 -43.10 4.62
C ARG A 274 9.27 -42.15 5.04
N ALA A 275 8.92 -40.88 5.19
CA ALA A 275 9.82 -39.87 5.73
C ALA A 275 10.01 -40.08 7.25
N ASP A 276 11.25 -40.07 7.71
CA ASP A 276 11.53 -40.00 9.13
C ASP A 276 11.30 -38.57 9.61
N THR A 277 10.42 -38.39 10.59
CA THR A 277 10.06 -37.07 11.12
C THR A 277 11.23 -36.36 11.78
N THR A 278 12.14 -37.11 12.43
CA THR A 278 13.34 -36.55 13.07
C THR A 278 14.35 -36.14 12.01
N GLU A 279 14.55 -36.95 10.99
CA GLU A 279 15.44 -36.61 9.87
C GLU A 279 14.91 -35.40 9.10
N LEU A 280 13.60 -35.33 8.83
CA LEU A 280 12.97 -34.18 8.16
C LEU A 280 13.16 -32.88 8.98
N ALA A 281 12.95 -32.94 10.30
CA ALA A 281 13.19 -31.82 11.20
C ALA A 281 14.67 -31.37 11.20
N ASN A 282 15.60 -32.32 11.23
CA ASN A 282 17.03 -32.05 11.17
C ASN A 282 17.45 -31.42 9.81
N ARG A 283 16.94 -31.95 8.70
CA ARG A 283 17.16 -31.37 7.36
C ARG A 283 16.64 -29.94 7.29
N ARG A 284 15.44 -29.68 7.83
CA ARG A 284 14.83 -28.34 7.89
C ARG A 284 15.66 -27.38 8.73
N ALA A 285 16.13 -27.80 9.90
CA ALA A 285 17.01 -27.01 10.75
C ALA A 285 18.36 -26.73 10.08
N ALA A 286 18.97 -27.73 9.44
CA ALA A 286 20.23 -27.57 8.69
C ALA A 286 20.07 -26.64 7.49
N PHE A 287 18.95 -26.67 6.77
CA PHE A 287 18.65 -25.74 5.71
C PHE A 287 18.55 -24.29 6.24
N ARG A 288 17.78 -24.09 7.31
CA ARG A 288 17.58 -22.77 7.92
C ARG A 288 18.86 -22.18 8.49
N SER A 289 19.77 -23.00 9.01
CA SER A 289 21.07 -22.53 9.54
C SER A 289 21.99 -21.97 8.45
N LYS A 290 21.79 -22.33 7.19
CA LYS A 290 22.54 -21.82 6.03
C LYS A 290 22.00 -20.49 5.51
N LEU A 291 20.81 -20.06 5.92
CA LEU A 291 20.22 -18.81 5.45
C LEU A 291 21.02 -17.62 5.97
N ILE A 292 21.27 -16.66 5.09
CA ILE A 292 21.94 -15.40 5.40
C ILE A 292 21.18 -14.71 6.55
N PRO A 293 21.85 -14.22 7.61
CA PRO A 293 21.18 -13.42 8.64
C PRO A 293 20.43 -12.23 8.01
N LEU A 294 19.28 -11.83 8.57
CA LEU A 294 18.53 -10.66 8.09
C LEU A 294 19.28 -9.38 8.48
N THR A 295 20.38 -9.11 7.77
CA THR A 295 21.23 -7.95 7.97
C THR A 295 21.32 -7.19 6.65
N ILE A 296 20.69 -6.02 6.60
CA ILE A 296 20.71 -5.17 5.39
C ILE A 296 21.92 -4.25 5.50
N SER A 297 22.88 -4.42 4.60
CA SER A 297 24.12 -3.61 4.56
C SER A 297 24.06 -2.46 3.57
N GLU A 298 23.20 -2.55 2.56
CA GLU A 298 23.12 -1.59 1.47
C GLU A 298 21.71 -1.51 0.89
N VAL A 299 21.35 -0.31 0.42
CA VAL A 299 20.13 -0.05 -0.36
C VAL A 299 20.54 0.38 -1.76
N LYS A 300 20.06 -0.33 -2.77
CA LYS A 300 20.30 -0.04 -4.20
C LYS A 300 18.99 0.14 -4.95
N SER A 301 19.06 0.93 -6.02
CA SER A 301 17.98 1.01 -7.01
C SER A 301 18.54 1.12 -8.41
N SER A 302 17.91 0.42 -9.36
CA SER A 302 18.25 0.50 -10.78
C SER A 302 17.41 1.54 -11.53
N THR A 303 16.31 2.02 -10.95
CA THR A 303 15.33 2.89 -11.61
C THR A 303 15.36 4.33 -11.11
N ILE A 304 15.82 4.56 -9.87
CA ILE A 304 15.99 5.90 -9.32
C ILE A 304 17.32 6.49 -9.76
N ARG A 305 17.33 7.77 -10.12
CA ARG A 305 18.59 8.49 -10.36
C ARG A 305 19.45 8.48 -9.10
N LYS A 306 20.77 8.38 -9.26
CA LYS A 306 21.73 8.35 -8.13
C LYS A 306 21.55 9.51 -7.13
N GLN A 307 21.12 10.68 -7.62
CA GLN A 307 20.86 11.87 -6.78
C GLN A 307 19.56 11.79 -5.95
N ASP A 308 18.61 10.92 -6.34
CA ASP A 308 17.31 10.80 -5.69
C ASP A 308 17.26 9.60 -4.70
N LEU A 309 18.22 8.67 -4.82
CA LEU A 309 18.36 7.52 -3.92
C LEU A 309 18.70 7.87 -2.46
N PRO A 310 19.47 8.94 -2.15
CA PRO A 310 19.85 9.26 -0.79
C PRO A 310 18.67 9.49 0.16
N PHE A 311 17.55 10.05 -0.31
CA PHE A 311 16.36 10.23 0.53
C PHE A 311 15.84 8.87 1.03
N LEU A 312 15.58 7.94 0.11
CA LEU A 312 15.06 6.61 0.43
C LEU A 312 16.06 5.79 1.24
N ARG A 313 17.33 5.81 0.84
CA ARG A 313 18.41 5.15 1.58
C ARG A 313 18.49 5.62 3.03
N ASN A 314 18.45 6.94 3.27
CA ASN A 314 18.55 7.51 4.61
C ASN A 314 17.29 7.27 5.46
N ALA A 315 16.12 7.07 4.82
CA ALA A 315 14.91 6.67 5.52
C ALA A 315 15.03 5.21 6.02
N ILE A 316 15.59 4.31 5.21
CA ILE A 316 15.74 2.89 5.52
C ILE A 316 17.02 2.63 6.33
N LEU A 317 18.18 3.13 5.87
CA LEU A 317 19.48 2.96 6.51
C LEU A 317 20.06 4.34 6.88
N PRO A 318 19.98 4.79 8.14
CA PRO A 318 20.54 6.08 8.55
C PRO A 318 22.06 6.14 8.33
N ARG A 319 22.54 7.31 7.97
CA ARG A 319 23.95 7.58 7.57
C ARG A 319 25.02 7.06 8.54
N TYR A 320 24.70 7.03 9.83
CA TYR A 320 25.66 6.66 10.89
C TYR A 320 25.48 5.26 11.43
N SER A 321 24.49 4.53 10.93
CA SER A 321 24.23 3.16 11.37
C SER A 321 24.81 2.19 10.34
N LYS A 322 25.99 1.65 10.64
CA LYS A 322 26.44 0.39 10.03
C LYS A 322 25.62 -0.79 10.57
N THR A 323 24.52 -0.53 11.25
CA THR A 323 23.81 -1.46 12.08
C THR A 323 22.86 -2.29 11.24
N ILE A 324 23.04 -3.52 11.36
CA ILE A 324 22.15 -4.65 11.24
C ILE A 324 20.77 -4.24 11.72
N LEU A 325 19.86 -4.04 10.80
CA LEU A 325 18.45 -3.85 11.12
C LEU A 325 17.86 -5.23 11.41
N ASP A 326 17.28 -5.41 12.59
CA ASP A 326 16.39 -6.55 12.79
C ASP A 326 15.09 -6.40 11.95
N SER A 327 14.32 -7.48 11.85
CA SER A 327 13.11 -7.52 11.03
C SER A 327 12.10 -6.43 11.40
N LEU A 328 11.91 -6.16 12.70
CA LEU A 328 10.94 -5.17 13.18
C LEU A 328 11.37 -3.74 12.86
N GLN A 329 12.66 -3.43 13.02
CA GLN A 329 13.19 -2.12 12.64
C GLN A 329 13.13 -1.89 11.14
N PHE A 330 13.36 -2.93 10.33
CA PHE A 330 13.24 -2.83 8.88
C PHE A 330 11.79 -2.57 8.46
N GLU A 331 10.84 -3.28 9.05
CA GLU A 331 9.41 -3.11 8.81
C GLU A 331 8.94 -1.68 9.11
N ASP A 332 9.23 -1.17 10.31
CA ASP A 332 8.89 0.19 10.72
C ASP A 332 9.48 1.25 9.76
N ARG A 333 10.74 1.10 9.37
CA ARG A 333 11.39 2.05 8.46
C ARG A 333 10.90 1.94 7.02
N PHE A 334 10.60 0.73 6.58
CA PHE A 334 10.01 0.50 5.27
C PHE A 334 8.68 1.27 5.16
N PHE A 335 7.75 1.04 6.09
CA PHE A 335 6.45 1.70 6.04
C PHE A 335 6.53 3.21 6.23
N LYS A 336 7.43 3.71 7.04
CA LYS A 336 7.73 5.16 7.13
C LYS A 336 8.24 5.72 5.81
N SER A 337 9.11 5.00 5.11
CA SER A 337 9.66 5.46 3.83
C SER A 337 8.64 5.42 2.70
N THR A 338 7.77 4.40 2.66
CA THR A 338 6.70 4.26 1.66
C THR A 338 5.53 5.20 1.89
N ALA A 339 5.33 5.69 3.13
CA ALA A 339 4.36 6.73 3.42
C ALA A 339 4.75 8.10 2.82
N ALA A 340 6.03 8.30 2.47
CA ALA A 340 6.48 9.54 1.86
C ALA A 340 5.96 9.66 0.41
N PRO A 341 5.29 10.78 0.04
CA PRO A 341 4.56 10.91 -1.22
C PRO A 341 5.46 11.22 -2.44
N TYR A 342 6.71 10.78 -2.42
CA TYR A 342 7.71 11.07 -3.45
C TYR A 342 7.97 9.92 -4.41
N TYR A 343 7.47 8.72 -4.09
CA TYR A 343 7.69 7.50 -4.84
C TYR A 343 6.37 6.90 -5.27
N GLY A 344 6.35 6.27 -6.44
CA GLY A 344 5.25 5.44 -6.90
C GLY A 344 5.32 4.03 -6.32
N ALA A 345 4.83 3.05 -7.07
CA ALA A 345 4.89 1.66 -6.66
C ALA A 345 6.34 1.20 -6.46
N LEU A 346 6.57 0.42 -5.41
CA LEU A 346 7.88 -0.12 -5.06
C LEU A 346 7.89 -1.62 -5.34
N THR A 347 8.78 -2.06 -6.24
CA THR A 347 9.10 -3.48 -6.37
C THR A 347 10.39 -3.75 -5.62
N GLN A 348 10.39 -4.72 -4.71
CA GLN A 348 11.45 -4.93 -3.75
C GLN A 348 11.96 -6.37 -3.75
N SER A 349 13.25 -6.54 -3.50
CA SER A 349 13.88 -7.85 -3.37
C SER A 349 15.16 -7.76 -2.55
N PHE A 350 15.66 -8.92 -2.09
CA PHE A 350 16.99 -9.03 -1.52
C PHE A 350 17.96 -9.67 -2.51
N GLU A 351 19.21 -9.26 -2.41
CA GLU A 351 20.34 -9.91 -3.08
C GLU A 351 21.43 -10.19 -2.06
N LYS A 352 22.13 -11.30 -2.25
CA LYS A 352 23.33 -11.62 -1.51
C LYS A 352 24.52 -10.82 -2.03
N ASN A 353 25.24 -10.12 -1.16
CA ASN A 353 26.51 -9.48 -1.51
C ASN A 353 27.73 -10.38 -1.23
N ASN A 354 28.90 -9.92 -1.64
CA ASN A 354 30.16 -10.66 -1.46
C ASN A 354 30.55 -10.86 0.02
N ALA A 355 30.01 -10.05 0.92
CA ALA A 355 30.23 -10.17 2.38
C ALA A 355 29.22 -11.08 3.08
N ASN A 356 28.44 -11.88 2.33
CA ASN A 356 27.37 -12.75 2.84
C ASN A 356 26.29 -11.99 3.66
N GLN A 357 25.98 -10.75 3.24
CA GLN A 357 24.94 -9.91 3.80
C GLN A 357 23.89 -9.61 2.73
N LEU A 358 22.75 -9.07 3.14
CA LEU A 358 21.67 -8.70 2.22
C LEU A 358 21.85 -7.27 1.71
N THR A 359 21.77 -7.10 0.40
CA THR A 359 21.54 -5.83 -0.28
C THR A 359 20.04 -5.72 -0.56
N TYR A 360 19.42 -4.65 -0.10
CA TYR A 360 18.02 -4.35 -0.42
C TYR A 360 17.92 -3.66 -1.76
N GLN A 361 17.31 -4.33 -2.72
CA GLN A 361 17.11 -3.85 -4.09
C GLN A 361 15.70 -3.28 -4.24
N LEU A 362 15.62 -2.07 -4.77
CA LEU A 362 14.38 -1.36 -5.03
C LEU A 362 14.27 -0.99 -6.50
N LYS A 363 13.18 -1.38 -7.13
CA LYS A 363 12.72 -0.74 -8.37
C LYS A 363 11.56 0.16 -7.98
N VAL A 364 11.70 1.43 -8.28
CA VAL A 364 10.72 2.45 -7.91
C VAL A 364 10.14 3.00 -9.20
N ASP A 365 8.84 2.91 -9.34
CA ASP A 365 8.15 3.61 -10.41
C ASP A 365 8.24 5.11 -10.14
N LYS A 366 8.42 5.91 -11.17
CA LYS A 366 8.42 7.37 -11.00
C LYS A 366 7.07 7.77 -10.43
N ALA A 367 7.09 8.40 -9.25
CA ALA A 367 5.90 9.10 -8.80
C ALA A 367 5.53 10.16 -9.82
N ASN A 368 4.25 10.33 -10.04
CA ASN A 368 3.77 11.44 -10.82
C ASN A 368 4.15 12.73 -10.10
N ALA A 369 4.96 13.56 -10.75
CA ALA A 369 5.46 14.79 -10.12
C ALA A 369 4.33 15.78 -9.83
N PHE A 370 3.26 15.73 -10.62
CA PHE A 370 2.11 16.61 -10.47
C PHE A 370 0.91 15.86 -9.90
N LYS A 371 0.26 16.47 -8.91
CA LYS A 371 -1.01 16.04 -8.34
C LYS A 371 -2.01 17.21 -8.45
N VAL A 372 -3.20 16.92 -8.94
CA VAL A 372 -4.32 17.86 -8.99
C VAL A 372 -5.42 17.32 -8.09
N ASP A 373 -5.82 18.10 -7.10
CA ASP A 373 -6.95 17.79 -6.24
C ASP A 373 -8.08 18.77 -6.58
N PHE A 374 -9.29 18.28 -6.75
CA PHE A 374 -10.46 19.13 -6.91
C PHE A 374 -11.65 18.59 -6.12
N GLY A 375 -12.55 19.49 -5.76
CA GLY A 375 -13.71 19.16 -4.98
C GLY A 375 -14.48 20.40 -4.58
N GLY A 376 -15.11 20.36 -3.44
CA GLY A 376 -15.88 21.44 -2.89
C GLY A 376 -17.03 20.92 -2.06
N PHE A 377 -17.92 21.81 -1.67
CA PHE A 377 -19.17 21.45 -1.04
C PHE A 377 -20.34 22.31 -1.55
N ILE A 378 -21.48 21.70 -1.66
CA ILE A 378 -22.76 22.31 -2.01
C ILE A 378 -23.64 22.20 -0.77
N SER A 379 -24.24 23.31 -0.36
CA SER A 379 -25.12 23.39 0.79
C SER A 379 -26.46 24.01 0.38
N SER A 380 -27.53 23.62 1.06
CA SER A 380 -28.81 24.33 1.02
C SER A 380 -28.73 25.76 1.55
N ARG A 381 -27.72 26.04 2.36
CA ARG A 381 -27.32 27.41 2.71
C ARG A 381 -26.52 28.00 1.56
N ALA A 382 -26.52 29.31 1.43
CA ALA A 382 -25.86 30.00 0.33
C ALA A 382 -24.31 29.88 0.28
N VAL A 383 -23.71 29.01 1.10
CA VAL A 383 -22.26 28.79 1.21
C VAL A 383 -21.89 27.58 0.34
N ASN A 384 -21.63 27.83 -0.94
CA ASN A 384 -21.12 26.84 -1.89
C ASN A 384 -19.69 27.21 -2.24
N ASN A 385 -18.76 26.27 -2.10
CA ASN A 385 -17.36 26.49 -2.41
C ASN A 385 -16.82 25.41 -3.32
N GLY A 386 -16.11 25.82 -4.36
CA GLY A 386 -15.21 24.94 -5.12
C GLY A 386 -13.82 24.96 -4.52
N PHE A 387 -13.09 23.90 -4.71
CA PHE A 387 -11.70 23.72 -4.31
C PHE A 387 -10.87 23.18 -5.47
N LEU A 388 -9.69 23.75 -5.66
CA LEU A 388 -8.69 23.29 -6.61
C LEU A 388 -7.32 23.39 -5.97
N SER A 389 -6.50 22.34 -6.10
CA SER A 389 -5.11 22.33 -5.69
C SER A 389 -4.23 21.71 -6.76
N LEU A 390 -3.06 22.29 -6.96
CA LEU A 390 -2.01 21.76 -7.82
C LEU A 390 -0.74 21.61 -6.98
N ALA A 391 -0.22 20.40 -6.87
CA ALA A 391 1.02 20.11 -6.17
C ALA A 391 2.07 19.55 -7.14
N TYR A 392 3.30 20.06 -7.04
CA TYR A 392 4.49 19.52 -7.70
C TYR A 392 5.43 18.97 -6.64
N ARG A 393 5.85 17.72 -6.81
CA ARG A 393 6.74 17.01 -5.90
C ARG A 393 8.02 16.59 -6.58
N ARG A 394 9.12 16.77 -5.88
CA ARG A 394 10.45 16.34 -6.31
C ARG A 394 11.22 15.78 -5.12
N VAL A 395 12.05 14.77 -5.38
CA VAL A 395 12.94 14.20 -4.37
C VAL A 395 14.39 14.26 -4.85
N GLY A 396 15.30 14.47 -3.89
CA GLY A 396 16.74 14.42 -4.07
C GLY A 396 17.38 13.95 -2.75
N TYR A 397 18.27 14.74 -2.16
CA TYR A 397 18.71 14.53 -0.76
C TYR A 397 17.59 14.83 0.24
N ILE A 398 16.73 15.76 -0.11
CA ILE A 398 15.53 16.16 0.64
C ILE A 398 14.33 16.10 -0.29
N GLY A 399 13.16 15.81 0.28
CA GLY A 399 11.89 15.93 -0.42
C GLY A 399 11.51 17.40 -0.57
N GLN A 400 10.91 17.77 -1.69
CA GLN A 400 10.43 19.11 -2.00
C GLN A 400 9.00 19.02 -2.51
N LYS A 401 8.12 19.89 -2.02
CA LYS A 401 6.75 20.03 -2.48
C LYS A 401 6.43 21.50 -2.67
N ILE A 402 5.94 21.88 -3.85
CA ILE A 402 5.30 23.17 -4.08
C ILE A 402 3.83 22.89 -4.30
N GLU A 403 2.97 23.59 -3.59
CA GLU A 403 1.53 23.44 -3.69
C GLU A 403 0.85 24.81 -3.81
N ALA A 404 0.00 24.96 -4.81
CA ALA A 404 -0.89 26.09 -4.96
C ALA A 404 -2.33 25.59 -4.83
N SER A 405 -3.11 26.16 -3.91
CA SER A 405 -4.50 25.78 -3.71
C SER A 405 -5.40 27.01 -3.64
N SER A 406 -6.64 26.85 -4.06
CA SER A 406 -7.64 27.91 -4.05
C SER A 406 -9.01 27.37 -3.66
N TYR A 407 -9.69 28.13 -2.82
CA TYR A 407 -11.12 28.02 -2.59
C TYR A 407 -11.83 29.18 -3.32
N PHE A 408 -12.91 28.88 -3.98
CA PHE A 408 -13.70 29.88 -4.70
C PHE A 408 -15.19 29.62 -4.50
N GLY A 409 -15.86 30.66 -4.06
CA GLY A 409 -17.30 30.61 -3.78
C GLY A 409 -17.90 32.00 -3.76
N LYS A 410 -19.21 32.05 -3.50
CA LYS A 410 -19.94 33.31 -3.51
C LYS A 410 -19.50 34.26 -2.39
N PHE A 411 -19.18 33.70 -1.23
CA PHE A 411 -18.82 34.45 -0.02
C PHE A 411 -17.36 34.38 0.35
N TYR A 412 -16.67 33.35 -0.07
CA TYR A 412 -15.34 33.01 0.35
C TYR A 412 -14.45 32.77 -0.85
N GLY A 413 -13.35 33.48 -0.89
CA GLY A 413 -12.26 33.24 -1.81
C GLY A 413 -10.96 33.12 -1.03
N ALA A 414 -10.15 32.10 -1.32
CA ALA A 414 -8.84 31.94 -0.70
C ALA A 414 -7.83 31.40 -1.72
N GLY A 415 -6.60 31.89 -1.58
CA GLY A 415 -5.45 31.37 -2.31
C GLY A 415 -4.33 31.06 -1.33
N LYS A 416 -3.67 29.90 -1.51
CA LYS A 416 -2.50 29.52 -0.72
C LYS A 416 -1.41 28.99 -1.65
N ILE A 417 -0.19 29.44 -1.41
CA ILE A 417 1.03 28.86 -1.99
C ILE A 417 1.87 28.35 -0.83
N ASN A 418 2.33 27.12 -0.91
CA ASN A 418 3.15 26.47 0.11
C ASN A 418 4.38 25.80 -0.54
N TYR A 419 5.56 26.08 0.00
CA TYR A 419 6.78 25.37 -0.33
C TYR A 419 7.27 24.59 0.88
N GLU A 420 7.37 23.29 0.74
CA GLU A 420 7.74 22.36 1.81
C GLU A 420 9.03 21.61 1.46
N LEU A 421 9.94 21.57 2.44
CA LEU A 421 11.18 20.79 2.42
C LEU A 421 11.10 19.70 3.49
N VAL A 422 11.36 18.46 3.10
CA VAL A 422 11.33 17.31 4.02
C VAL A 422 12.69 16.64 4.07
N SER A 423 13.29 16.60 5.24
CA SER A 423 14.54 15.87 5.49
C SER A 423 14.24 14.43 5.86
N PRO A 424 14.85 13.43 5.20
CA PRO A 424 14.71 12.02 5.58
C PRO A 424 15.56 11.72 6.80
N GLY A 425 15.21 10.68 7.54
CA GLY A 425 16.01 10.18 8.65
C GLY A 425 15.16 9.38 9.65
N ARG A 426 15.79 8.99 10.75
CA ARG A 426 15.08 8.30 11.84
C ARG A 426 13.93 9.16 12.40
N ILE A 427 14.17 10.45 12.51
CA ILE A 427 13.17 11.46 12.83
C ILE A 427 13.17 12.44 11.65
N PRO A 428 12.22 12.35 10.72
CA PRO A 428 12.12 13.30 9.63
C PRO A 428 11.67 14.67 10.14
N LEU A 429 12.14 15.72 9.48
CA LEU A 429 11.73 17.08 9.75
C LEU A 429 11.15 17.69 8.49
N SER A 430 10.07 18.46 8.64
CA SER A 430 9.50 19.25 7.55
C SER A 430 9.60 20.73 7.89
N PHE A 431 10.10 21.51 6.94
CA PHE A 431 10.10 22.97 6.98
C PHE A 431 9.27 23.49 5.83
N SER A 432 8.31 24.38 6.10
CA SER A 432 7.46 25.00 5.09
C SER A 432 7.47 26.51 5.18
N ALA A 433 7.44 27.17 4.02
CA ALA A 433 7.14 28.59 3.87
C ALA A 433 5.85 28.72 3.06
N TYR A 434 4.92 29.55 3.50
CA TYR A 434 3.62 29.68 2.85
C TYR A 434 3.08 31.10 2.87
N LEU A 435 2.35 31.43 1.80
CA LEU A 435 1.58 32.67 1.65
C LEU A 435 0.10 32.30 1.54
N VAL A 436 -0.74 33.04 2.26
CA VAL A 436 -2.21 32.86 2.20
C VAL A 436 -2.87 34.23 2.02
N LEU A 437 -3.88 34.21 1.15
CA LEU A 437 -4.78 35.33 0.89
C LEU A 437 -6.20 34.79 1.09
N ASN A 438 -6.93 35.37 2.05
CA ASN A 438 -8.32 35.03 2.32
C ASN A 438 -9.20 36.28 2.18
N ARG A 439 -10.40 36.08 1.64
CA ARG A 439 -11.44 37.12 1.60
C ARG A 439 -12.79 36.49 1.90
N TRP A 440 -13.44 37.02 2.91
CA TRP A 440 -14.84 36.78 3.20
C TRP A 440 -15.66 38.01 2.82
N ASP A 441 -16.75 37.83 2.09
CA ASP A 441 -17.62 38.90 1.64
C ASP A 441 -19.08 38.53 1.98
N TYR A 442 -19.48 38.92 3.19
CA TYR A 442 -20.81 38.60 3.70
C TYR A 442 -21.91 39.45 3.04
N PHE A 443 -21.56 40.48 2.28
CA PHE A 443 -22.51 41.31 1.55
C PHE A 443 -23.10 40.56 0.34
N LYS A 444 -22.38 39.64 -0.27
CA LYS A 444 -22.88 38.82 -1.40
C LYS A 444 -23.89 37.74 -1.02
N SER A 445 -24.29 37.68 0.26
CA SER A 445 -25.18 36.71 0.84
C SER A 445 -26.65 36.97 0.50
N PHE A 446 -27.04 36.79 -0.76
CA PHE A 446 -28.47 36.69 -1.10
C PHE A 446 -28.93 35.26 -0.91
N ALA A 447 -29.77 35.01 0.10
CA ALA A 447 -30.50 33.78 0.21
C ALA A 447 -31.54 33.71 -0.92
N SER A 448 -31.43 32.72 -1.81
CA SER A 448 -32.37 32.58 -2.94
C SER A 448 -33.79 32.16 -2.53
N PHE A 449 -34.03 31.82 -1.25
CA PHE A 449 -35.28 31.22 -0.77
C PHE A 449 -35.83 31.77 0.56
N TYR A 450 -35.24 32.77 1.17
CA TYR A 450 -35.73 33.37 2.44
C TYR A 450 -35.71 34.89 2.37
N GLU A 451 -36.70 35.54 3.01
CA GLU A 451 -36.81 36.98 3.12
C GLU A 451 -35.51 37.62 3.55
N ASP A 452 -35.20 38.79 2.97
CA ASP A 452 -34.04 39.61 3.21
C ASP A 452 -33.89 40.04 4.68
N VAL A 453 -33.24 39.18 5.46
CA VAL A 453 -32.52 39.70 6.60
C VAL A 453 -31.23 40.30 6.02
N LYS A 454 -31.18 41.60 5.85
CA LYS A 454 -29.95 42.31 5.45
C LYS A 454 -28.92 42.05 6.54
N PRO A 455 -27.91 41.18 6.28
CA PRO A 455 -26.84 41.02 7.27
C PRO A 455 -26.07 42.34 7.38
N SER A 456 -25.55 42.62 8.56
CA SER A 456 -24.56 43.67 8.70
C SER A 456 -23.46 43.41 7.68
N PHE A 457 -23.20 44.39 6.82
CA PHE A 457 -22.16 44.32 5.80
C PHE A 457 -20.80 44.09 6.49
N LEU A 458 -20.10 43.03 6.08
CA LEU A 458 -18.74 42.74 6.53
C LEU A 458 -17.93 42.16 5.38
N ILE A 459 -16.85 42.84 5.03
CA ILE A 459 -15.78 42.26 4.20
C ILE A 459 -14.56 42.08 5.10
N GLN A 460 -14.06 40.88 5.16
CA GLN A 460 -12.84 40.54 5.89
C GLN A 460 -11.77 40.08 4.94
N GLU A 461 -10.65 40.75 4.91
CA GLU A 461 -9.47 40.38 4.13
C GLU A 461 -8.33 39.98 5.07
N GLU A 462 -7.81 38.78 4.89
CA GLU A 462 -6.67 38.27 5.65
C GLU A 462 -5.54 37.90 4.71
N ARG A 463 -4.37 38.44 4.95
CA ARG A 463 -3.14 38.14 4.23
C ARG A 463 -2.08 37.73 5.21
N TYR A 464 -1.39 36.63 5.01
CA TYR A 464 -0.28 36.28 5.89
C TYR A 464 0.82 35.49 5.18
N LEU A 465 2.05 35.73 5.63
CA LEU A 465 3.23 34.95 5.29
C LEU A 465 3.66 34.19 6.53
N GLY A 466 3.90 32.89 6.39
CA GLY A 466 4.24 32.07 7.53
C GLY A 466 5.34 31.04 7.25
N LEU A 467 5.96 30.62 8.34
CA LEU A 467 6.91 29.52 8.38
C LEU A 467 6.39 28.44 9.32
N GLN A 468 6.60 27.18 8.96
CA GLN A 468 6.20 26.05 9.79
C GLN A 468 7.33 25.03 9.87
N LEU A 469 7.60 24.53 11.07
CA LEU A 469 8.48 23.39 11.33
C LEU A 469 7.64 22.26 11.92
N LYS A 470 7.71 21.06 11.32
CA LYS A 470 7.01 19.86 11.79
C LYS A 470 8.01 18.76 12.17
N CYS A 471 7.72 18.06 13.26
CA CYS A 471 8.50 16.94 13.76
C CYS A 471 7.55 15.85 14.27
N PRO A 472 7.64 14.58 13.80
CA PRO A 472 6.84 13.49 14.36
C PRO A 472 7.35 13.15 15.76
N THR A 473 6.43 12.94 16.69
CA THR A 473 6.70 12.48 18.06
C THR A 473 6.32 11.00 18.22
N GLY A 474 5.71 10.41 17.20
CA GLY A 474 5.32 9.02 17.08
C GLY A 474 4.63 8.76 15.74
N PRO A 475 4.21 7.53 15.43
CA PRO A 475 3.57 7.20 14.16
C PRO A 475 2.32 8.08 13.88
N ASN A 476 1.51 8.28 14.91
CA ASN A 476 0.24 8.99 14.83
C ASN A 476 0.28 10.38 15.49
N SER A 477 1.47 10.90 15.81
CA SER A 477 1.59 12.16 16.54
C SER A 477 2.64 13.11 15.94
N LEU A 478 2.35 14.41 16.02
CA LEU A 478 3.08 15.48 15.37
C LEU A 478 3.20 16.68 16.30
N LEU A 479 4.40 17.22 16.42
CA LEU A 479 4.66 18.55 16.99
C LEU A 479 4.91 19.53 15.85
N ALA A 480 4.23 20.67 15.85
CA ALA A 480 4.43 21.71 14.85
C ALA A 480 4.58 23.08 15.51
N LEU A 481 5.60 23.81 15.10
CA LEU A 481 5.79 25.23 15.38
C LEU A 481 5.44 26.01 14.12
N ASN A 482 4.53 26.95 14.25
CA ASN A 482 4.07 27.81 13.17
C ASN A 482 4.25 29.28 13.59
N THR A 483 4.92 30.04 12.74
CA THR A 483 5.07 31.50 12.93
C THR A 483 4.53 32.20 11.69
N ARG A 484 3.86 33.31 11.87
CA ARG A 484 3.34 34.10 10.75
C ARG A 484 3.34 35.61 11.08
N VAL A 485 3.51 36.40 10.04
CA VAL A 485 3.19 37.82 10.00
C VAL A 485 1.88 37.95 9.22
N PHE A 486 0.94 38.73 9.74
CA PHE A 486 -0.39 38.84 9.16
C PHE A 486 -0.90 40.25 9.08
N TRP A 487 -1.79 40.49 8.13
CA TRP A 487 -2.56 41.69 7.91
C TRP A 487 -4.02 41.29 7.81
N LEU A 488 -4.83 41.78 8.71
CA LEU A 488 -6.27 41.57 8.78
C LEU A 488 -6.94 42.92 8.58
N ASP A 489 -7.80 43.01 7.57
CA ASP A 489 -8.51 44.23 7.20
C ASP A 489 -10.01 43.94 7.18
N ASP A 490 -10.78 44.56 8.07
CA ASP A 490 -12.23 44.42 8.21
C ASP A 490 -12.93 45.71 7.80
N PHE A 491 -13.90 45.59 6.89
CA PHE A 491 -14.79 46.66 6.45
C PHE A 491 -16.23 46.30 6.85
N TYR A 492 -16.86 47.13 7.64
CA TYR A 492 -18.18 46.80 8.17
C TYR A 492 -19.05 48.06 8.40
N TYR A 493 -20.39 47.87 8.39
CA TYR A 493 -21.35 48.86 8.81
C TYR A 493 -21.95 48.48 10.16
N GLN A 494 -22.06 49.45 11.08
CA GLN A 494 -22.56 49.20 12.44
C GLN A 494 -24.09 49.04 12.48
N THR A 495 -24.81 49.51 11.44
CA THR A 495 -26.26 49.47 11.36
C THR A 495 -26.73 48.68 10.15
N ALA A 496 -27.91 48.06 10.24
CA ALA A 496 -28.54 47.34 9.13
C ALA A 496 -29.08 48.29 8.06
N SER A 497 -29.24 49.59 8.34
CA SER A 497 -29.73 50.61 7.40
C SER A 497 -28.59 51.46 6.93
N PHE A 498 -27.94 51.10 5.86
CA PHE A 498 -26.91 51.90 5.19
C PHE A 498 -27.29 52.13 3.73
N THR A 499 -26.78 53.20 3.16
CA THR A 499 -27.01 53.61 1.77
C THR A 499 -25.69 53.53 0.98
N ASN A 500 -25.78 53.60 -0.36
CA ASN A 500 -24.60 53.64 -1.22
C ASN A 500 -23.72 54.92 -1.03
N LYS A 501 -24.16 55.86 -0.21
CA LYS A 501 -23.41 57.09 0.13
C LYS A 501 -22.60 56.94 1.43
N ASP A 502 -22.94 55.98 2.26
CA ASP A 502 -22.28 55.73 3.52
C ASP A 502 -20.95 55.02 3.31
N THR A 503 -19.93 55.40 4.01
CA THR A 503 -18.63 54.74 4.00
C THR A 503 -18.54 53.76 5.16
N ALA A 504 -18.04 52.53 4.88
CA ALA A 504 -17.86 51.51 5.90
C ALA A 504 -16.81 51.94 6.95
N ASP A 505 -17.03 51.50 8.18
CA ASP A 505 -15.97 51.51 9.19
C ASP A 505 -14.86 50.56 8.73
N TYR A 506 -13.63 50.92 9.04
CA TYR A 506 -12.45 50.15 8.69
C TYR A 506 -11.64 49.85 9.95
N THR A 507 -11.34 48.55 10.18
CA THR A 507 -10.41 48.13 11.22
C THR A 507 -9.30 47.32 10.61
N ALA A 508 -8.06 47.75 10.85
CA ALA A 508 -6.86 47.02 10.46
C ALA A 508 -6.17 46.43 11.69
N PHE A 509 -5.86 45.18 11.68
CA PHE A 509 -5.03 44.54 12.70
C PHE A 509 -3.83 43.86 12.05
N HIS A 510 -2.65 44.42 12.27
CA HIS A 510 -1.40 43.94 11.71
C HIS A 510 -0.50 43.43 12.82
N GLY A 511 0.07 42.26 12.63
CA GLY A 511 0.88 41.68 13.68
C GLY A 511 1.64 40.40 13.31
N GLU A 512 2.13 39.79 14.33
CA GLU A 512 2.86 38.54 14.30
C GLU A 512 2.22 37.52 15.25
N SER A 513 2.33 36.24 14.90
CA SER A 513 1.90 35.17 15.80
C SER A 513 2.85 33.99 15.77
N ALA A 514 2.97 33.33 16.90
CA ALA A 514 3.65 32.04 17.04
C ALA A 514 2.68 31.03 17.65
N ARG A 515 2.62 29.85 17.08
CA ARG A 515 1.75 28.75 17.54
C ARG A 515 2.55 27.47 17.64
N LEU A 516 2.56 26.89 18.84
CA LEU A 516 3.02 25.53 19.07
C LEU A 516 1.79 24.62 19.16
N SER A 517 1.78 23.53 18.38
CA SER A 517 0.70 22.56 18.38
C SER A 517 1.24 21.14 18.51
N PHE A 518 0.57 20.34 19.33
CA PHE A 518 0.72 18.90 19.39
C PHE A 518 -0.57 18.26 18.89
N THR A 519 -0.46 17.35 17.91
CA THR A 519 -1.61 16.63 17.35
C THR A 519 -1.34 15.14 17.43
N ARG A 520 -2.31 14.38 17.96
CA ARG A 520 -2.37 12.92 17.86
C ARG A 520 -3.65 12.56 17.13
N ASN A 521 -3.49 11.87 16.01
CA ASN A 521 -4.61 11.49 15.13
C ASN A 521 -4.54 9.98 14.83
N THR A 522 -5.53 9.24 15.33
CA THR A 522 -5.72 7.81 15.09
C THR A 522 -7.04 7.55 14.36
N LEU A 523 -7.69 8.58 13.80
CA LEU A 523 -8.93 8.42 13.06
C LEU A 523 -8.72 7.54 11.83
N ASN A 524 -9.62 6.59 11.62
CA ASN A 524 -9.57 5.67 10.49
C ASN A 524 -9.91 6.32 9.15
N ARG A 525 -10.57 7.48 9.15
CA ARG A 525 -10.94 8.27 7.95
C ARG A 525 -10.84 9.75 8.23
N LYS A 526 -10.53 10.54 7.21
CA LYS A 526 -10.51 12.02 7.31
C LYS A 526 -11.91 12.60 7.55
N GLN A 527 -12.90 12.05 6.85
CA GLN A 527 -14.31 12.47 6.99
C GLN A 527 -15.15 11.28 7.44
N PHE A 528 -16.13 11.55 8.28
CA PHE A 528 -17.04 10.53 8.83
C PHE A 528 -16.31 9.36 9.49
N ALA A 529 -15.31 9.68 10.32
CA ALA A 529 -14.56 8.68 11.08
C ALA A 529 -15.49 7.86 11.97
N SER A 530 -15.38 6.53 11.91
CA SER A 530 -16.17 5.58 12.72
C SER A 530 -15.36 4.98 13.86
N SER A 531 -14.03 5.18 13.88
CA SER A 531 -13.15 4.70 14.95
C SER A 531 -11.90 5.59 15.06
N GLY A 532 -11.22 5.49 16.21
CA GLY A 532 -10.03 6.27 16.52
C GLY A 532 -10.31 7.53 17.34
N SER A 533 -9.29 8.35 17.54
CA SER A 533 -9.34 9.59 18.32
C SER A 533 -8.49 10.68 17.70
N LEU A 534 -8.92 11.93 17.85
CA LEU A 534 -8.13 13.12 17.52
C LEU A 534 -7.95 13.95 18.80
N ILE A 535 -6.70 14.17 19.17
CA ILE A 535 -6.32 15.04 20.28
C ILE A 535 -5.44 16.15 19.71
N GLU A 536 -5.82 17.38 19.92
CA GLU A 536 -5.04 18.54 19.49
C GLU A 536 -4.90 19.54 20.64
N VAL A 537 -3.65 19.88 20.96
CA VAL A 537 -3.31 20.91 21.96
C VAL A 537 -2.56 22.02 21.25
N LYS A 538 -3.06 23.25 21.38
CA LYS A 538 -2.48 24.44 20.75
C LYS A 538 -2.19 25.51 21.80
N MET A 539 -0.99 26.09 21.73
CA MET A 539 -0.63 27.28 22.44
C MET A 539 -0.26 28.36 21.42
N SER A 540 -0.91 29.49 21.49
CA SER A 540 -0.71 30.59 20.53
C SER A 540 -0.33 31.87 21.28
N PHE A 541 0.65 32.58 20.73
CA PHE A 541 1.01 33.93 21.09
C PHE A 541 0.72 34.84 19.89
N VAL A 542 0.03 35.96 20.13
CA VAL A 542 -0.32 36.94 19.10
C VAL A 542 0.04 38.33 19.61
N ARG A 543 0.70 39.08 18.77
CA ARG A 543 1.05 40.49 19.03
C ARG A 543 0.77 41.32 17.79
N GLY A 544 0.19 42.47 17.93
CA GLY A 544 -0.10 43.35 16.79
C GLY A 544 -0.61 44.72 17.23
N ASN A 545 -0.81 45.56 16.23
CA ASN A 545 -1.37 46.89 16.38
C ASN A 545 -2.72 46.96 15.65
N GLU A 546 -3.70 47.54 16.32
CA GLU A 546 -5.03 47.76 15.77
C GLU A 546 -5.18 49.26 15.45
N THR A 547 -5.79 49.53 14.31
CA THR A 547 -6.14 50.89 13.87
C THR A 547 -7.58 50.86 13.39
N THR A 548 -8.41 51.73 13.92
CA THR A 548 -9.82 51.86 13.53
C THR A 548 -10.06 53.25 12.93
N LEU A 549 -10.69 53.27 11.78
CA LEU A 549 -11.13 54.48 11.09
C LEU A 549 -12.66 54.43 10.98
N PRO A 550 -13.39 55.33 11.64
CA PRO A 550 -14.84 55.40 11.56
C PRO A 550 -15.29 55.83 10.16
N GLY A 551 -16.31 55.18 9.66
CA GLY A 551 -17.00 55.59 8.44
C GLY A 551 -17.88 56.80 8.66
N SER A 552 -18.41 57.37 7.58
CA SER A 552 -19.45 58.38 7.63
C SER A 552 -20.81 57.73 7.43
N THR A 553 -21.70 57.90 8.36
CA THR A 553 -23.12 57.59 8.22
C THR A 553 -23.89 58.80 7.73
#